data_3dc697ee4e0f2ad6656abd4c50bd7bc5
#
_entry.id   3dc697ee4e0f2ad6656abd4c50bd7bc5
#
_cell.length_a   1.000
_cell.length_b   1.000
_cell.length_c   1.000
_cell.angle_alpha   90.00
_cell.angle_beta   90.00
_cell.angle_gamma   90.00
#
_symmetry.space_group_name_H-M   'P 1'
#
loop_
_entity.id
_entity.type
_entity.pdbx_description
1 polymer ?
#
loop_
_entity_poly.entity_id
_entity_poly.type
_entity_poly.pdbx_seq_one_letter_code
_entity_poly.pdbx_strand_id
1 'polypeptide(L)'
;MARFETVSDETIKQGECTDIYFVRTEETLKKEHINPMVSMEVTASALPDSWAVFCGLSDVLSLLEGLPVTVDAMPEGTIFYKNEPVVRISGKYRDFCRYETAILGFLCHASGVATAAAHITLAARGRPVYSFGSRRQHPAIAGMIERAAWVGGVDGVSNTCAPKGMPIVGTMPHAFVMCYEKPEDAWRSFDKHAPKDVPRIMLCDTYCDEKSESLRAAECGATAVRLDTPRSRRGNMRSIIEEVRWELDAHGYSAVKIFLSGGVTREDVVAYRDIVDAFGVGGAIANAPVIDFGMDFVEIEGRPKAKRGKMSGRKQVYIQPDGSHYVLPVSHKAPPNGISLLERVIDNGRIVLQSDLQEARARVAETLALRRSSLSIHEN
;
A
#
# COMPACT_ATOMS: atom_id res chain seq x y z
N MET A 1 -22.14 -7.38 24.19
CA MET A 1 -20.85 -6.67 24.09
C MET A 1 -21.06 -5.39 23.33
N ALA A 2 -20.44 -4.28 23.76
CA ALA A 2 -20.43 -3.06 22.95
C ALA A 2 -19.74 -3.36 21.61
N ARG A 3 -20.37 -2.95 20.51
CA ARG A 3 -19.89 -3.17 19.16
C ARG A 3 -19.33 -1.85 18.63
N PHE A 4 -18.18 -1.89 17.98
CA PHE A 4 -17.67 -0.71 17.28
C PHE A 4 -18.59 -0.39 16.09
N GLU A 5 -18.63 0.88 15.67
CA GLU A 5 -19.39 1.34 14.51
C GLU A 5 -18.70 0.92 13.20
N THR A 6 -18.59 -0.37 12.98
CA THR A 6 -17.98 -0.96 11.79
C THR A 6 -18.87 -2.07 11.26
N VAL A 7 -18.81 -2.28 9.97
CA VAL A 7 -19.49 -3.41 9.32
C VAL A 7 -18.73 -4.69 9.64
N SER A 8 -19.45 -5.79 9.94
CA SER A 8 -18.82 -7.09 10.18
C SER A 8 -18.40 -7.75 8.87
N ASP A 9 -17.38 -8.62 8.93
CA ASP A 9 -16.94 -9.42 7.79
C ASP A 9 -18.10 -10.24 7.22
N GLU A 10 -18.97 -10.77 8.08
CA GLU A 10 -20.13 -11.53 7.66
C GLU A 10 -21.13 -10.69 6.84
N THR A 11 -21.45 -9.48 7.28
CA THR A 11 -22.30 -8.53 6.55
C THR A 11 -21.72 -8.20 5.16
N ILE A 12 -20.40 -8.03 5.08
CA ILE A 12 -19.71 -7.80 3.81
C ILE A 12 -19.82 -9.05 2.91
N LYS A 13 -19.53 -10.22 3.47
CA LYS A 13 -19.56 -11.50 2.75
C LYS A 13 -20.95 -11.87 2.24
N GLN A 14 -22.01 -11.44 2.92
CA GLN A 14 -23.40 -11.64 2.52
C GLN A 14 -23.89 -10.63 1.46
N GLY A 15 -23.06 -9.66 1.08
CA GLY A 15 -23.41 -8.59 0.13
C GLY A 15 -24.43 -7.59 0.69
N GLU A 16 -24.50 -7.46 2.01
CA GLU A 16 -25.37 -6.49 2.69
C GLU A 16 -24.71 -5.12 2.86
N CYS A 17 -23.37 -5.05 2.80
CA CYS A 17 -22.63 -3.80 2.73
C CYS A 17 -22.56 -3.32 1.28
N THR A 18 -23.62 -2.69 0.82
CA THR A 18 -23.78 -2.26 -0.58
C THR A 18 -24.62 -0.98 -0.69
N ASP A 19 -24.47 -0.28 -1.80
CA ASP A 19 -25.32 0.87 -2.09
C ASP A 19 -26.77 0.45 -2.42
N ILE A 20 -27.72 1.18 -1.90
CA ILE A 20 -29.16 0.86 -2.01
C ILE A 20 -29.63 0.68 -3.45
N TYR A 21 -29.01 1.33 -4.42
CA TYR A 21 -29.40 1.19 -5.81
C TYR A 21 -29.08 -0.21 -6.39
N PHE A 22 -28.08 -0.94 -5.86
CA PHE A 22 -27.85 -2.33 -6.24
C PHE A 22 -28.95 -3.26 -5.70
N VAL A 23 -29.42 -3.04 -4.49
CA VAL A 23 -30.57 -3.77 -3.92
C VAL A 23 -31.81 -3.56 -4.79
N ARG A 24 -32.12 -2.30 -5.11
CA ARG A 24 -33.26 -1.94 -5.97
C ARG A 24 -33.13 -2.51 -7.39
N THR A 25 -31.92 -2.49 -7.93
CA THR A 25 -31.62 -3.06 -9.24
C THR A 25 -31.89 -4.56 -9.25
N GLU A 26 -31.36 -5.31 -8.29
CA GLU A 26 -31.54 -6.75 -8.18
C GLU A 26 -33.03 -7.10 -8.04
N GLU A 27 -33.74 -6.42 -7.13
CA GLU A 27 -35.21 -6.65 -6.93
C GLU A 27 -36.04 -6.38 -8.18
N THR A 28 -35.71 -5.29 -8.90
CA THR A 28 -36.41 -4.95 -10.15
C THR A 28 -36.14 -5.99 -11.21
N LEU A 29 -34.85 -6.33 -11.44
CA LEU A 29 -34.51 -7.36 -12.44
C LEU A 29 -35.08 -8.74 -12.08
N LYS A 30 -35.21 -9.05 -10.79
CA LYS A 30 -35.84 -10.27 -10.31
C LYS A 30 -37.34 -10.33 -10.68
N LYS A 31 -38.06 -9.23 -10.47
CA LYS A 31 -39.48 -9.12 -10.81
C LYS A 31 -39.73 -9.22 -12.33
N GLU A 32 -38.81 -8.66 -13.12
CA GLU A 32 -38.86 -8.70 -14.59
C GLU A 32 -38.29 -10.00 -15.19
N HIS A 33 -37.84 -10.94 -14.35
CA HIS A 33 -37.19 -12.20 -14.78
C HIS A 33 -35.94 -11.98 -15.66
N ILE A 34 -35.25 -10.86 -15.49
CA ILE A 34 -34.02 -10.49 -16.23
C ILE A 34 -32.80 -10.91 -15.41
N ASN A 35 -31.91 -11.71 -15.99
CA ASN A 35 -30.60 -12.05 -15.38
C ASN A 35 -29.61 -12.41 -16.50
N PRO A 36 -29.09 -11.41 -17.25
CA PRO A 36 -28.20 -11.67 -18.37
C PRO A 36 -26.85 -12.19 -17.90
N MET A 37 -26.18 -12.98 -18.74
CA MET A 37 -24.77 -13.28 -18.63
C MET A 37 -23.99 -12.04 -19.04
N VAL A 38 -23.08 -11.58 -18.17
CA VAL A 38 -22.31 -10.34 -18.38
C VAL A 38 -20.82 -10.56 -18.12
N SER A 39 -20.00 -9.71 -18.72
CA SER A 39 -18.61 -9.47 -18.29
C SER A 39 -18.47 -8.01 -17.92
N MET A 40 -17.91 -7.76 -16.74
CA MET A 40 -17.59 -6.42 -16.21
C MET A 40 -16.09 -6.30 -15.98
N GLU A 41 -15.55 -5.12 -16.25
CA GLU A 41 -14.13 -4.84 -16.00
C GLU A 41 -13.95 -3.70 -15.00
N VAL A 42 -12.98 -3.86 -14.10
CA VAL A 42 -12.56 -2.83 -13.13
C VAL A 42 -11.42 -2.05 -13.75
N THR A 43 -11.59 -0.74 -13.89
CA THR A 43 -10.60 0.17 -14.49
C THR A 43 -10.57 1.49 -13.72
N ALA A 44 -9.40 2.16 -13.69
CA ALA A 44 -9.28 3.54 -13.21
C ALA A 44 -9.05 4.50 -14.39
N SER A 45 -9.87 5.54 -14.50
CA SER A 45 -9.75 6.56 -15.57
C SER A 45 -8.72 7.64 -15.27
N ALA A 46 -8.33 7.79 -13.99
CA ALA A 46 -7.29 8.68 -13.51
C ALA A 46 -6.48 7.99 -12.42
N LEU A 47 -5.22 8.36 -12.29
CA LEU A 47 -4.32 7.90 -11.25
C LEU A 47 -3.68 9.12 -10.56
N PRO A 48 -3.30 9.01 -9.27
CA PRO A 48 -2.63 10.12 -8.57
C PRO A 48 -1.22 10.42 -9.12
N ASP A 49 -0.60 9.44 -9.75
CA ASP A 49 0.69 9.50 -10.43
C ASP A 49 0.59 8.85 -11.83
N SER A 50 1.70 8.76 -12.56
CA SER A 50 1.71 8.16 -13.91
C SER A 50 1.41 6.66 -13.92
N TRP A 51 1.53 5.98 -12.80
CA TRP A 51 1.27 4.55 -12.59
C TRP A 51 0.81 4.28 -11.18
N ALA A 52 0.19 3.12 -10.95
CA ALA A 52 -0.25 2.66 -9.66
C ALA A 52 0.09 1.16 -9.44
N VAL A 53 0.01 0.71 -8.20
CA VAL A 53 0.21 -0.70 -7.80
C VAL A 53 -1.14 -1.34 -7.55
N PHE A 54 -1.43 -2.44 -8.22
CA PHE A 54 -2.63 -3.23 -7.98
C PHE A 54 -2.52 -4.02 -6.68
N CYS A 55 -3.48 -3.84 -5.76
CA CYS A 55 -3.53 -4.48 -4.46
C CYS A 55 -4.98 -4.66 -3.99
N GLY A 56 -5.23 -5.59 -3.05
CA GLY A 56 -6.56 -5.88 -2.49
C GLY A 56 -7.27 -7.07 -3.14
N LEU A 57 -6.62 -7.81 -4.03
CA LEU A 57 -7.22 -8.97 -4.70
C LEU A 57 -7.55 -10.09 -3.72
N SER A 58 -6.75 -10.32 -2.68
CA SER A 58 -7.01 -11.38 -1.69
C SER A 58 -8.38 -11.24 -1.01
N ASP A 59 -8.80 -10.01 -0.72
CA ASP A 59 -10.10 -9.74 -0.11
C ASP A 59 -11.23 -9.95 -1.11
N VAL A 60 -11.02 -9.57 -2.38
CA VAL A 60 -11.97 -9.83 -3.47
C VAL A 60 -12.14 -11.34 -3.73
N LEU A 61 -11.05 -12.12 -3.71
CA LEU A 61 -11.13 -13.57 -3.82
C LEU A 61 -11.96 -14.18 -2.69
N SER A 62 -11.68 -13.76 -1.45
CA SER A 62 -12.42 -14.21 -0.28
C SER A 62 -13.90 -13.81 -0.35
N LEU A 63 -14.20 -12.61 -0.87
CA LEU A 63 -15.57 -12.13 -1.03
C LEU A 63 -16.37 -12.97 -2.04
N LEU A 64 -15.77 -13.27 -3.19
CA LEU A 64 -16.46 -13.88 -4.33
C LEU A 64 -16.42 -15.42 -4.31
N GLU A 65 -15.64 -16.04 -3.43
CA GLU A 65 -15.60 -17.50 -3.28
C GLU A 65 -16.99 -18.07 -2.97
N GLY A 66 -17.40 -19.06 -3.76
CA GLY A 66 -18.71 -19.71 -3.66
C GLY A 66 -19.80 -19.06 -4.50
N LEU A 67 -19.62 -17.85 -5.04
CA LEU A 67 -20.56 -17.25 -5.98
C LEU A 67 -20.34 -17.82 -7.39
N PRO A 68 -21.41 -18.01 -8.19
CA PRO A 68 -21.30 -18.61 -9.54
C PRO A 68 -20.71 -17.62 -10.55
N VAL A 69 -19.50 -17.15 -10.28
CA VAL A 69 -18.77 -16.19 -11.12
C VAL A 69 -17.41 -16.71 -11.51
N THR A 70 -16.89 -16.18 -12.59
CA THR A 70 -15.54 -16.41 -13.06
C THR A 70 -14.80 -15.10 -13.02
N VAL A 71 -13.58 -15.08 -12.47
CA VAL A 71 -12.77 -13.87 -12.31
C VAL A 71 -11.40 -14.06 -12.95
N ASP A 72 -11.04 -13.12 -13.81
CA ASP A 72 -9.67 -12.94 -14.30
C ASP A 72 -9.12 -11.65 -13.70
N ALA A 73 -7.90 -11.67 -13.18
CA ALA A 73 -7.29 -10.51 -12.52
C ALA A 73 -5.78 -10.41 -12.79
N MET A 74 -5.24 -9.20 -12.68
CA MET A 74 -3.80 -9.02 -12.58
C MET A 74 -3.30 -9.61 -11.26
N PRO A 75 -2.10 -10.20 -11.21
CA PRO A 75 -1.45 -10.54 -9.94
C PRO A 75 -1.24 -9.31 -9.07
N GLU A 76 -1.44 -9.42 -7.75
CA GLU A 76 -1.12 -8.31 -6.83
C GLU A 76 0.34 -7.88 -6.96
N GLY A 77 0.62 -6.60 -6.74
CA GLY A 77 1.94 -6.01 -6.95
C GLY A 77 2.25 -5.64 -8.41
N THR A 78 1.36 -5.95 -9.34
CA THR A 78 1.52 -5.51 -10.73
C THR A 78 1.37 -3.99 -10.81
N ILE A 79 2.30 -3.33 -11.50
CA ILE A 79 2.15 -1.94 -11.90
C ILE A 79 1.13 -1.86 -13.03
N PHE A 80 0.20 -0.92 -12.95
CA PHE A 80 -0.80 -0.69 -13.99
C PHE A 80 -0.94 0.81 -14.32
N TYR A 81 -1.56 1.08 -15.47
CA TYR A 81 -1.77 2.43 -15.98
C TYR A 81 -3.26 2.73 -16.14
N LYS A 82 -3.59 4.01 -16.33
CA LYS A 82 -4.98 4.44 -16.52
C LYS A 82 -5.68 3.66 -17.64
N ASN A 83 -6.95 3.33 -17.42
CA ASN A 83 -7.83 2.60 -18.36
C ASN A 83 -7.44 1.13 -18.61
N GLU A 84 -6.44 0.59 -17.94
CA GLU A 84 -6.17 -0.84 -17.98
C GLU A 84 -7.17 -1.59 -17.10
N PRO A 85 -7.78 -2.69 -17.57
CA PRO A 85 -8.58 -3.55 -16.71
C PRO A 85 -7.65 -4.33 -15.75
N VAL A 86 -7.89 -4.17 -14.44
CA VAL A 86 -7.13 -4.89 -13.40
C VAL A 86 -7.85 -6.17 -12.95
N VAL A 87 -9.18 -6.18 -13.08
CA VAL A 87 -10.05 -7.33 -12.77
C VAL A 87 -11.16 -7.40 -13.83
N ARG A 88 -11.53 -8.61 -14.24
CA ARG A 88 -12.73 -8.89 -15.03
C ARG A 88 -13.55 -9.96 -14.32
N ILE A 89 -14.85 -9.69 -14.11
CA ILE A 89 -15.80 -10.59 -13.49
C ILE A 89 -16.84 -10.97 -14.52
N SER A 90 -17.08 -12.26 -14.69
CA SER A 90 -18.08 -12.80 -15.62
C SER A 90 -19.04 -13.73 -14.89
N GLY A 91 -20.35 -13.56 -15.11
CA GLY A 91 -21.41 -14.33 -14.48
C GLY A 91 -22.78 -13.75 -14.78
N LYS A 92 -23.83 -14.33 -14.20
CA LYS A 92 -25.16 -13.73 -14.27
C LYS A 92 -25.22 -12.50 -13.36
N TYR A 93 -25.65 -11.36 -13.88
CA TYR A 93 -25.52 -10.06 -13.21
C TYR A 93 -26.09 -10.02 -11.79
N ARG A 94 -27.29 -10.57 -11.57
CA ARG A 94 -27.91 -10.57 -10.23
C ARG A 94 -27.15 -11.39 -9.20
N ASP A 95 -26.29 -12.33 -9.62
CA ASP A 95 -25.59 -13.20 -8.70
C ASP A 95 -24.42 -12.48 -7.99
N PHE A 96 -23.99 -11.33 -8.53
CA PHE A 96 -22.88 -10.57 -7.96
C PHE A 96 -23.04 -9.04 -7.92
N CYS A 97 -24.14 -8.48 -8.44
CA CYS A 97 -24.29 -7.01 -8.52
C CYS A 97 -24.23 -6.30 -7.17
N ARG A 98 -24.66 -6.93 -6.08
CA ARG A 98 -24.58 -6.35 -4.72
C ARG A 98 -23.17 -6.22 -4.20
N TYR A 99 -22.22 -6.96 -4.74
CA TYR A 99 -20.86 -7.02 -4.27
C TYR A 99 -19.98 -5.92 -4.87
N GLU A 100 -20.48 -5.14 -5.85
CA GLU A 100 -19.70 -4.10 -6.52
C GLU A 100 -19.12 -3.09 -5.53
N THR A 101 -19.91 -2.59 -4.57
CA THR A 101 -19.42 -1.64 -3.55
C THR A 101 -18.25 -2.21 -2.75
N ALA A 102 -18.34 -3.46 -2.30
CA ALA A 102 -17.28 -4.09 -1.52
C ALA A 102 -16.03 -4.42 -2.37
N ILE A 103 -16.22 -4.93 -3.60
CA ILE A 103 -15.13 -5.19 -4.55
C ILE A 103 -14.31 -3.92 -4.78
N LEU A 104 -14.98 -2.82 -5.13
CA LEU A 104 -14.33 -1.55 -5.37
C LEU A 104 -13.66 -1.01 -4.11
N GLY A 105 -14.33 -1.09 -2.96
CA GLY A 105 -13.77 -0.64 -1.68
C GLY A 105 -12.43 -1.31 -1.33
N PHE A 106 -12.35 -2.62 -1.46
CA PHE A 106 -11.12 -3.39 -1.23
C PHE A 106 -10.00 -2.97 -2.18
N LEU A 107 -10.29 -2.89 -3.48
CA LEU A 107 -9.29 -2.57 -4.49
C LEU A 107 -8.83 -1.11 -4.43
N CYS A 108 -9.78 -0.16 -4.28
CA CYS A 108 -9.50 1.27 -4.27
C CYS A 108 -8.54 1.64 -3.14
N HIS A 109 -8.83 1.19 -1.92
CA HIS A 109 -8.08 1.59 -0.74
C HIS A 109 -6.71 0.89 -0.69
N ALA A 110 -6.67 -0.42 -0.85
CA ALA A 110 -5.41 -1.17 -0.82
C ALA A 110 -4.45 -0.72 -1.94
N SER A 111 -4.96 -0.51 -3.17
CA SER A 111 -4.12 -0.01 -4.27
C SER A 111 -3.62 1.41 -4.02
N GLY A 112 -4.43 2.29 -3.39
CA GLY A 112 -3.98 3.64 -3.00
C GLY A 112 -2.81 3.61 -2.04
N VAL A 113 -2.91 2.85 -0.95
CA VAL A 113 -1.84 2.69 0.06
C VAL A 113 -0.59 2.05 -0.55
N ALA A 114 -0.74 0.97 -1.32
CA ALA A 114 0.38 0.29 -1.98
C ALA A 114 1.10 1.22 -2.98
N THR A 115 0.34 2.01 -3.74
CA THR A 115 0.88 2.98 -4.69
C THR A 115 1.71 4.06 -3.99
N ALA A 116 1.17 4.67 -2.92
CA ALA A 116 1.90 5.69 -2.16
C ALA A 116 3.18 5.12 -1.55
N ALA A 117 3.11 3.93 -0.96
CA ALA A 117 4.28 3.23 -0.41
C ALA A 117 5.34 2.97 -1.50
N ALA A 118 4.93 2.52 -2.69
CA ALA A 118 5.85 2.24 -3.80
C ALA A 118 6.54 3.52 -4.32
N HIS A 119 5.81 4.61 -4.48
CA HIS A 119 6.40 5.89 -4.89
C HIS A 119 7.37 6.45 -3.85
N ILE A 120 7.06 6.32 -2.55
CA ILE A 120 7.95 6.74 -1.46
C ILE A 120 9.20 5.85 -1.41
N THR A 121 9.04 4.53 -1.53
CA THR A 121 10.17 3.58 -1.57
C THR A 121 11.08 3.82 -2.79
N LEU A 122 10.49 4.14 -3.95
CA LEU A 122 11.26 4.53 -5.14
C LEU A 122 12.05 5.82 -4.88
N ALA A 123 11.40 6.83 -4.28
CA ALA A 123 12.03 8.11 -3.94
C ALA A 123 13.18 7.96 -2.94
N ALA A 124 13.12 6.99 -2.02
CA ALA A 124 14.13 6.74 -1.00
C ALA A 124 15.47 6.18 -1.55
N ARG A 125 15.50 5.72 -2.81
CA ARG A 125 16.72 5.23 -3.51
C ARG A 125 17.54 4.22 -2.69
N GLY A 126 16.86 3.28 -2.01
CA GLY A 126 17.50 2.23 -1.23
C GLY A 126 17.69 2.57 0.26
N ARG A 127 17.33 3.76 0.70
CA ARG A 127 17.17 4.02 2.14
C ARG A 127 15.94 3.28 2.65
N PRO A 128 16.03 2.55 3.78
CA PRO A 128 14.88 1.87 4.36
C PRO A 128 13.72 2.81 4.65
N VAL A 129 12.50 2.36 4.34
CA VAL A 129 11.25 3.05 4.61
C VAL A 129 10.37 2.17 5.48
N TYR A 130 9.89 2.70 6.61
CA TYR A 130 9.02 1.99 7.54
C TYR A 130 7.64 2.64 7.62
N SER A 131 6.58 1.82 7.60
CA SER A 131 5.20 2.29 7.75
C SER A 131 4.85 2.54 9.21
N PHE A 132 4.50 3.79 9.55
CA PHE A 132 4.08 4.24 10.88
C PHE A 132 2.67 4.83 10.86
N GLY A 133 1.88 4.52 9.85
CA GLY A 133 0.68 5.26 9.49
C GLY A 133 -0.65 4.69 9.97
N SER A 134 -0.75 3.42 10.34
CA SER A 134 -2.03 2.77 10.66
C SER A 134 -2.82 3.46 11.77
N ARG A 135 -2.13 4.10 12.74
CA ARG A 135 -2.74 4.93 13.80
C ARG A 135 -3.51 6.17 13.28
N ARG A 136 -3.41 6.51 12.01
CA ARG A 136 -4.10 7.65 11.37
C ARG A 136 -5.41 7.23 10.71
N GLN A 137 -5.74 5.95 10.75
CA GLN A 137 -6.94 5.36 10.19
C GLN A 137 -7.71 4.58 11.26
N HIS A 138 -8.93 4.14 10.92
CA HIS A 138 -9.73 3.33 11.82
C HIS A 138 -9.02 2.00 12.15
N PRO A 139 -8.95 1.57 13.41
CA PRO A 139 -8.17 0.38 13.79
C PRO A 139 -8.64 -0.92 13.11
N ALA A 140 -9.89 -1.01 12.67
CA ALA A 140 -10.39 -2.18 11.94
C ALA A 140 -9.66 -2.45 10.61
N ILE A 141 -9.07 -1.42 10.00
CA ILE A 141 -8.35 -1.55 8.72
C ILE A 141 -6.83 -1.51 8.89
N ALA A 142 -6.31 -1.55 10.11
CA ALA A 142 -4.87 -1.47 10.36
C ALA A 142 -4.09 -2.59 9.65
N GLY A 143 -4.58 -3.82 9.69
CA GLY A 143 -3.96 -4.97 9.00
C GLY A 143 -3.90 -4.79 7.49
N MET A 144 -4.96 -4.27 6.87
CA MET A 144 -5.01 -3.98 5.44
C MET A 144 -4.00 -2.90 5.05
N ILE A 145 -3.89 -1.81 5.84
CA ILE A 145 -2.94 -0.72 5.58
C ILE A 145 -1.50 -1.24 5.60
N GLU A 146 -1.14 -2.00 6.65
CA GLU A 146 0.22 -2.53 6.76
C GLU A 146 0.52 -3.55 5.65
N ARG A 147 -0.47 -4.40 5.29
CA ARG A 147 -0.34 -5.32 4.16
C ARG A 147 -0.09 -4.58 2.84
N ALA A 148 -0.90 -3.58 2.55
CA ALA A 148 -0.78 -2.80 1.33
C ALA A 148 0.54 -2.00 1.27
N ALA A 149 0.95 -1.40 2.39
CA ALA A 149 2.25 -0.73 2.49
C ALA A 149 3.42 -1.70 2.24
N TRP A 150 3.34 -2.93 2.78
CA TRP A 150 4.32 -3.98 2.57
C TRP A 150 4.41 -4.41 1.10
N VAL A 151 3.27 -4.62 0.43
CA VAL A 151 3.24 -4.88 -1.02
C VAL A 151 3.90 -3.73 -1.78
N GLY A 152 3.65 -2.47 -1.38
CA GLY A 152 4.27 -1.27 -1.96
C GLY A 152 5.77 -1.13 -1.69
N GLY A 153 6.38 -2.05 -0.92
CA GLY A 153 7.84 -2.16 -0.82
C GLY A 153 8.47 -1.56 0.44
N VAL A 154 7.70 -1.17 1.48
CA VAL A 154 8.30 -0.72 2.74
C VAL A 154 9.10 -1.85 3.41
N ASP A 155 10.12 -1.50 4.19
CA ASP A 155 11.06 -2.46 4.81
C ASP A 155 10.54 -3.02 6.14
N GLY A 156 9.46 -2.48 6.66
CA GLY A 156 8.77 -2.97 7.86
C GLY A 156 7.57 -2.11 8.21
N VAL A 157 6.75 -2.62 9.11
CA VAL A 157 5.48 -2.03 9.54
C VAL A 157 5.43 -1.93 11.06
N SER A 158 4.62 -1.04 11.61
CA SER A 158 4.65 -0.79 13.06
C SER A 158 3.48 -1.39 13.84
N ASN A 159 2.43 -1.80 13.18
CA ASN A 159 1.23 -2.30 13.85
C ASN A 159 1.28 -3.81 14.08
N THR A 160 0.98 -4.23 15.31
CA THR A 160 0.96 -5.64 15.70
C THR A 160 -0.14 -6.47 15.03
N CYS A 161 -1.15 -5.80 14.43
CA CYS A 161 -2.19 -6.46 13.61
C CYS A 161 -1.77 -6.70 12.16
N ALA A 162 -0.51 -6.41 11.80
CA ALA A 162 0.01 -6.74 10.48
C ALA A 162 -0.05 -8.26 10.22
N PRO A 163 -0.33 -8.69 8.99
CA PRO A 163 -0.28 -10.10 8.61
C PRO A 163 1.07 -10.74 8.97
N LYS A 164 1.05 -12.04 9.26
CA LYS A 164 2.26 -12.80 9.63
C LYS A 164 3.31 -12.74 8.51
N GLY A 165 4.59 -12.73 8.90
CA GLY A 165 5.72 -12.75 7.98
C GLY A 165 6.25 -11.37 7.58
N MET A 166 5.64 -10.28 8.09
CA MET A 166 6.18 -8.93 7.93
C MET A 166 7.06 -8.55 9.12
N PRO A 167 8.21 -7.88 8.91
CA PRO A 167 8.98 -7.30 10.00
C PRO A 167 8.15 -6.23 10.73
N ILE A 168 7.85 -6.48 12.01
CA ILE A 168 7.22 -5.48 12.87
C ILE A 168 8.34 -4.68 13.52
N VAL A 169 8.36 -3.39 13.24
CA VAL A 169 9.40 -2.47 13.69
C VAL A 169 8.79 -1.35 14.53
N GLY A 170 9.56 -0.89 15.48
CA GLY A 170 9.15 0.21 16.34
C GLY A 170 10.27 0.55 17.30
N THR A 171 10.20 1.75 17.83
CA THR A 171 11.14 2.20 18.84
C THR A 171 10.38 2.57 20.11
N MET A 172 10.50 3.77 20.60
CA MET A 172 9.78 4.28 21.76
C MET A 172 8.98 5.53 21.40
N PRO A 173 7.82 5.77 22.01
CA PRO A 173 7.13 7.05 21.89
C PRO A 173 7.70 8.08 22.86
N HIS A 174 7.47 9.38 22.61
CA HIS A 174 7.77 10.46 23.56
C HIS A 174 7.23 10.19 24.96
N ALA A 175 6.01 9.65 25.05
CA ALA A 175 5.37 9.30 26.33
C ALA A 175 6.21 8.33 27.17
N PHE A 176 6.93 7.39 26.56
CA PHE A 176 7.84 6.51 27.27
C PHE A 176 9.01 7.29 27.87
N VAL A 177 9.64 8.18 27.07
CA VAL A 177 10.74 9.03 27.54
C VAL A 177 10.26 9.93 28.68
N MET A 178 9.04 10.47 28.56
CA MET A 178 8.43 11.34 29.57
C MET A 178 8.02 10.63 30.88
N CYS A 179 8.02 9.30 30.92
CA CYS A 179 7.86 8.55 32.17
C CYS A 179 9.10 8.63 33.09
N TYR A 180 10.20 9.20 32.61
CA TYR A 180 11.46 9.36 33.33
C TYR A 180 11.81 10.85 33.46
N GLU A 181 12.52 11.22 34.52
CA GLU A 181 12.98 12.60 34.71
C GLU A 181 14.02 13.03 33.67
N LYS A 182 14.83 12.07 33.22
CA LYS A 182 15.89 12.28 32.22
C LYS A 182 15.75 11.31 31.06
N PRO A 183 15.93 11.74 29.83
CA PRO A 183 15.84 10.86 28.66
C PRO A 183 16.86 9.71 28.72
N GLU A 184 18.04 9.91 29.31
CA GLU A 184 19.07 8.88 29.46
C GLU A 184 18.58 7.69 30.29
N ASP A 185 17.77 7.93 31.31
CA ASP A 185 17.22 6.86 32.16
C ASP A 185 16.19 6.03 31.38
N ALA A 186 15.38 6.67 30.53
CA ALA A 186 14.48 5.97 29.61
C ALA A 186 15.28 5.12 28.59
N TRP A 187 16.30 5.68 27.96
CA TRP A 187 17.09 4.97 26.96
C TRP A 187 17.85 3.79 27.56
N ARG A 188 18.48 3.94 28.73
CA ARG A 188 19.14 2.83 29.45
C ARG A 188 18.13 1.77 29.89
N SER A 189 16.94 2.18 30.32
CA SER A 189 15.88 1.23 30.67
C SER A 189 15.39 0.45 29.45
N PHE A 190 15.22 1.12 28.30
CA PHE A 190 14.88 0.45 27.05
C PHE A 190 16.00 -0.53 26.61
N ASP A 191 17.25 -0.10 26.65
CA ASP A 191 18.39 -0.98 26.32
C ASP A 191 18.43 -2.22 27.20
N LYS A 192 18.20 -2.07 28.49
CA LYS A 192 18.21 -3.17 29.47
C LYS A 192 17.09 -4.18 29.27
N HIS A 193 15.88 -3.73 28.87
CA HIS A 193 14.68 -4.55 28.89
C HIS A 193 14.15 -4.92 27.51
N ALA A 194 14.50 -4.21 26.44
CA ALA A 194 14.10 -4.58 25.09
C ALA A 194 14.81 -5.86 24.65
N PRO A 195 14.14 -6.72 23.83
CA PRO A 195 14.76 -7.89 23.24
C PRO A 195 16.09 -7.52 22.54
N LYS A 196 17.06 -8.46 22.55
CA LYS A 196 18.41 -8.20 22.02
C LYS A 196 18.44 -7.94 20.50
N ASP A 197 17.50 -8.48 19.78
CA ASP A 197 17.32 -8.33 18.34
C ASP A 197 16.62 -7.01 17.94
N VAL A 198 16.05 -6.28 18.90
CA VAL A 198 15.46 -4.95 18.65
C VAL A 198 16.56 -3.89 18.56
N PRO A 199 16.66 -3.15 17.45
CA PRO A 199 17.66 -2.08 17.32
C PRO A 199 17.48 -0.97 18.38
N ARG A 200 18.58 -0.45 18.91
CA ARG A 200 18.59 0.64 19.90
C ARG A 200 18.44 2.00 19.22
N ILE A 201 17.24 2.22 18.64
CA ILE A 201 16.88 3.48 17.99
C ILE A 201 16.26 4.39 19.06
N MET A 202 17.03 5.37 19.54
CA MET A 202 16.62 6.28 20.61
C MET A 202 15.90 7.51 20.03
N LEU A 203 14.83 7.95 20.68
CA LEU A 203 14.07 9.14 20.29
C LEU A 203 14.73 10.38 20.88
N CYS A 204 15.11 11.34 20.04
CA CYS A 204 16.01 12.44 20.38
C CYS A 204 15.43 13.80 19.96
N ASP A 205 14.33 14.21 20.59
CA ASP A 205 13.66 15.51 20.43
C ASP A 205 12.54 15.68 21.47
N THR A 206 12.70 15.05 22.66
CA THR A 206 11.66 15.04 23.70
C THR A 206 11.72 16.26 24.60
N TYR A 207 12.88 16.59 25.14
CA TYR A 207 13.05 17.68 26.11
C TYR A 207 13.98 18.79 25.64
N CYS A 208 14.96 18.47 24.78
CA CYS A 208 15.93 19.42 24.28
C CYS A 208 15.93 19.44 22.75
N ASP A 209 16.91 20.14 22.19
CA ASP A 209 17.18 20.13 20.75
C ASP A 209 17.76 18.76 20.31
N GLU A 210 17.58 18.48 19.05
CA GLU A 210 17.89 17.19 18.42
C GLU A 210 19.40 16.85 18.55
N LYS A 211 20.28 17.83 18.45
CA LYS A 211 21.73 17.65 18.57
C LYS A 211 22.11 17.19 19.98
N SER A 212 21.68 17.95 21.01
CA SER A 212 22.00 17.66 22.40
C SER A 212 21.48 16.30 22.86
N GLU A 213 20.23 15.94 22.48
CA GLU A 213 19.68 14.62 22.81
C GLU A 213 20.36 13.51 22.00
N SER A 214 20.72 13.72 20.74
CA SER A 214 21.40 12.72 19.91
C SER A 214 22.78 12.34 20.46
N LEU A 215 23.58 13.32 20.93
CA LEU A 215 24.85 13.04 21.56
C LEU A 215 24.70 12.21 22.84
N ARG A 216 23.79 12.60 23.72
CA ARG A 216 23.51 11.87 24.98
C ARG A 216 22.96 10.47 24.70
N ALA A 217 22.14 10.30 23.66
CA ALA A 217 21.67 8.99 23.24
C ALA A 217 22.80 8.09 22.73
N ALA A 218 23.76 8.65 21.97
CA ALA A 218 24.93 7.93 21.51
C ALA A 218 25.82 7.47 22.70
N GLU A 219 26.02 8.33 23.72
CA GLU A 219 26.69 7.97 24.98
C GLU A 219 25.95 6.84 25.74
N CYS A 220 24.64 6.73 25.58
CA CYS A 220 23.84 5.65 26.15
C CYS A 220 23.79 4.38 25.27
N GLY A 221 24.58 4.30 24.18
CA GLY A 221 24.70 3.12 23.33
C GLY A 221 23.65 3.05 22.22
N ALA A 222 23.09 4.17 21.77
CA ALA A 222 22.18 4.19 20.62
C ALA A 222 22.87 3.65 19.36
N THR A 223 22.20 2.76 18.63
CA THR A 223 22.62 2.34 17.29
C THR A 223 22.06 3.28 16.21
N ALA A 224 21.00 3.99 16.53
CA ALA A 224 20.44 5.07 15.73
C ALA A 224 19.75 6.10 16.63
N VAL A 225 19.72 7.34 16.17
CA VAL A 225 18.90 8.42 16.74
C VAL A 225 17.72 8.68 15.85
N ARG A 226 16.50 8.82 16.45
CA ARG A 226 15.28 9.12 15.72
C ARG A 226 14.87 10.56 15.98
N LEU A 227 14.77 11.32 14.91
CA LEU A 227 14.29 12.69 14.90
C LEU A 227 12.83 12.68 14.46
N ASP A 228 11.91 13.11 15.32
CA ASP A 228 10.45 13.09 15.11
C ASP A 228 9.82 14.49 15.16
N THR A 229 10.65 15.52 15.12
CA THR A 229 10.27 16.90 15.34
C THR A 229 9.21 17.37 14.33
N PRO A 230 8.04 17.81 14.80
CA PRO A 230 6.95 18.22 13.92
C PRO A 230 7.29 19.49 13.16
N ARG A 231 6.75 19.63 11.95
CA ARG A 231 7.00 20.79 11.06
C ARG A 231 6.77 22.14 11.75
N SER A 232 5.82 22.23 12.68
CA SER A 232 5.49 23.45 13.41
C SER A 232 6.60 23.92 14.37
N ARG A 233 7.56 23.06 14.70
CA ARG A 233 8.62 23.29 15.70
C ARG A 233 10.02 23.28 15.11
N ARG A 234 10.19 22.69 13.93
CA ARG A 234 11.49 22.61 13.27
C ARG A 234 11.75 23.81 12.38
N GLY A 235 12.99 24.27 12.34
CA GLY A 235 13.48 25.22 11.35
C GLY A 235 13.84 24.54 10.02
N ASN A 236 15.05 24.80 9.54
CA ASN A 236 15.60 24.10 8.38
C ASN A 236 16.00 22.67 8.77
N MET A 237 15.19 21.67 8.44
CA MET A 237 15.42 20.29 8.85
C MET A 237 16.71 19.71 8.27
N ARG A 238 17.09 20.10 7.05
CA ARG A 238 18.39 19.68 6.48
C ARG A 238 19.56 20.15 7.36
N SER A 239 19.56 21.41 7.75
CA SER A 239 20.63 21.97 8.61
C SER A 239 20.67 21.28 9.99
N ILE A 240 19.50 20.93 10.56
CA ILE A 240 19.44 20.19 11.83
C ILE A 240 20.06 18.79 11.66
N ILE A 241 19.72 18.06 10.62
CA ILE A 241 20.27 16.72 10.34
C ILE A 241 21.77 16.79 10.10
N GLU A 242 22.23 17.75 9.31
CA GLU A 242 23.66 17.97 9.04
C GLU A 242 24.44 18.32 10.32
N GLU A 243 23.87 19.16 11.19
CA GLU A 243 24.44 19.48 12.50
C GLU A 243 24.51 18.24 13.41
N VAL A 244 23.44 17.46 13.51
CA VAL A 244 23.42 16.20 14.28
C VAL A 244 24.48 15.24 13.75
N ARG A 245 24.61 15.09 12.44
CA ARG A 245 25.61 14.19 11.84
C ARG A 245 27.05 14.68 12.17
N TRP A 246 27.26 15.98 11.97
CA TRP A 246 28.60 16.58 12.30
C TRP A 246 29.01 16.35 13.75
N GLU A 247 28.12 16.62 14.69
CA GLU A 247 28.42 16.47 16.12
C GLU A 247 28.63 15.00 16.52
N LEU A 248 27.81 14.08 15.98
CA LEU A 248 28.03 12.65 16.20
C LEU A 248 29.41 12.21 15.68
N ASP A 249 29.83 12.67 14.52
CA ASP A 249 31.12 12.34 13.93
C ASP A 249 32.29 12.96 14.74
N ALA A 250 32.17 14.22 15.14
CA ALA A 250 33.18 14.94 15.93
C ALA A 250 33.41 14.30 17.30
N HIS A 251 32.40 13.65 17.88
CA HIS A 251 32.47 12.95 19.15
C HIS A 251 32.77 11.44 19.04
N GLY A 252 33.08 10.95 17.83
CA GLY A 252 33.45 9.54 17.60
C GLY A 252 32.29 8.57 17.42
N TYR A 253 31.06 9.07 17.22
CA TYR A 253 29.84 8.28 17.02
C TYR A 253 29.42 8.17 15.55
N SER A 254 30.37 8.14 14.62
CA SER A 254 30.10 8.06 13.17
C SER A 254 29.29 6.83 12.74
N ALA A 255 29.29 5.75 13.52
CA ALA A 255 28.51 4.55 13.29
C ALA A 255 27.02 4.69 13.67
N VAL A 256 26.65 5.71 14.46
CA VAL A 256 25.27 5.95 14.87
C VAL A 256 24.47 6.47 13.69
N LYS A 257 23.39 5.79 13.33
CA LYS A 257 22.53 6.13 12.20
C LYS A 257 21.53 7.22 12.54
N ILE A 258 21.06 7.95 11.53
CA ILE A 258 20.01 8.96 11.68
C ILE A 258 18.72 8.43 11.02
N PHE A 259 17.67 8.33 11.82
CA PHE A 259 16.34 7.90 11.42
C PHE A 259 15.38 9.11 11.45
N LEU A 260 14.81 9.48 10.32
CA LEU A 260 13.89 10.62 10.23
C LEU A 260 12.44 10.17 10.25
N SER A 261 11.61 10.76 11.11
CA SER A 261 10.15 10.58 11.17
C SER A 261 9.46 11.93 11.46
N GLY A 262 8.18 11.93 11.85
CA GLY A 262 7.48 13.18 12.17
C GLY A 262 6.86 13.89 10.97
N GLY A 263 5.89 13.26 10.31
CA GLY A 263 5.16 13.85 9.19
C GLY A 263 5.93 13.90 7.89
N VAL A 264 6.82 12.93 7.69
CA VAL A 264 7.62 12.77 6.47
C VAL A 264 6.71 12.53 5.28
N THR A 265 6.91 13.32 4.22
CA THR A 265 6.24 13.20 2.91
C THR A 265 7.21 12.62 1.86
N ARG A 266 6.70 12.36 0.65
CA ARG A 266 7.54 11.93 -0.49
C ARG A 266 8.60 12.98 -0.84
N GLU A 267 8.25 14.25 -0.76
CA GLU A 267 9.15 15.38 -1.01
C GLU A 267 10.24 15.46 0.05
N ASP A 268 9.90 15.21 1.33
CA ASP A 268 10.90 15.14 2.41
C ASP A 268 11.87 13.97 2.18
N VAL A 269 11.38 12.81 1.73
CA VAL A 269 12.24 11.67 1.38
C VAL A 269 13.22 12.04 0.27
N VAL A 270 12.76 12.70 -0.79
CA VAL A 270 13.65 13.19 -1.86
C VAL A 270 14.66 14.20 -1.31
N ALA A 271 14.22 15.12 -0.44
CA ALA A 271 15.05 16.18 0.09
C ALA A 271 16.15 15.69 1.07
N TYR A 272 15.92 14.57 1.78
CA TYR A 272 16.80 14.16 2.88
C TYR A 272 17.46 12.79 2.71
N ARG A 273 17.15 12.03 1.66
CA ARG A 273 17.70 10.66 1.44
C ARG A 273 19.22 10.58 1.33
N ASP A 274 19.89 11.68 1.06
CA ASP A 274 21.34 11.77 0.99
C ASP A 274 22.01 11.93 2.36
N ILE A 275 21.27 12.43 3.37
CA ILE A 275 21.79 12.78 4.69
C ILE A 275 21.18 11.98 5.85
N VAL A 276 20.22 11.09 5.59
CA VAL A 276 19.64 10.19 6.60
C VAL A 276 19.80 8.73 6.21
N ASP A 277 19.71 7.83 7.18
CA ASP A 277 19.88 6.40 6.98
C ASP A 277 18.55 5.66 6.79
N ALA A 278 17.44 6.18 7.31
CA ALA A 278 16.13 5.56 7.19
C ALA A 278 14.98 6.56 7.42
N PHE A 279 13.77 6.19 6.97
CA PHE A 279 12.56 6.98 7.11
C PHE A 279 11.43 6.23 7.80
N GLY A 280 10.73 6.91 8.74
CA GLY A 280 9.46 6.47 9.29
C GLY A 280 8.32 7.31 8.69
N VAL A 281 7.53 6.71 7.82
CA VAL A 281 6.48 7.42 7.08
C VAL A 281 5.11 7.03 7.60
N GLY A 282 4.34 7.99 8.06
CA GLY A 282 3.02 7.78 8.64
C GLY A 282 1.90 8.10 7.66
N GLY A 283 1.31 9.30 7.83
CA GLY A 283 0.13 9.73 7.07
C GLY A 283 0.31 9.73 5.55
N ALA A 284 1.51 9.98 5.04
CA ALA A 284 1.76 9.98 3.60
C ALA A 284 1.54 8.60 2.94
N ILE A 285 1.63 7.51 3.70
CA ILE A 285 1.26 6.16 3.25
C ILE A 285 -0.20 5.86 3.62
N ALA A 286 -0.56 5.95 4.91
CA ALA A 286 -1.86 5.48 5.40
C ALA A 286 -3.05 6.34 4.97
N ASN A 287 -2.83 7.64 4.69
CA ASN A 287 -3.87 8.56 4.19
C ASN A 287 -3.74 8.80 2.69
N ALA A 288 -3.12 7.88 1.96
CA ALA A 288 -3.02 7.99 0.52
C ALA A 288 -4.40 8.13 -0.13
N PRO A 289 -4.54 8.91 -1.21
CA PRO A 289 -5.77 8.91 -1.97
C PRO A 289 -6.04 7.50 -2.49
N VAL A 290 -7.30 7.10 -2.47
CA VAL A 290 -7.74 5.85 -3.09
C VAL A 290 -7.51 5.89 -4.59
N ILE A 291 -7.32 4.73 -5.21
CA ILE A 291 -7.43 4.63 -6.67
C ILE A 291 -8.93 4.58 -7.01
N ASP A 292 -9.40 5.54 -7.77
CA ASP A 292 -10.81 5.64 -8.16
C ASP A 292 -11.15 4.62 -9.26
N PHE A 293 -11.33 3.37 -8.84
CA PHE A 293 -11.78 2.30 -9.72
C PHE A 293 -13.29 2.37 -9.95
N GLY A 294 -13.69 2.12 -11.19
CA GLY A 294 -15.07 1.84 -11.55
C GLY A 294 -15.20 0.46 -12.17
N MET A 295 -16.35 -0.18 -11.98
CA MET A 295 -16.69 -1.48 -12.58
C MET A 295 -17.79 -1.30 -13.62
N ASP A 296 -17.51 -1.64 -14.87
CA ASP A 296 -18.38 -1.36 -16.01
C ASP A 296 -18.62 -2.59 -16.86
N PHE A 297 -19.85 -2.73 -17.40
CA PHE A 297 -20.13 -3.71 -18.43
C PHE A 297 -19.25 -3.49 -19.65
N VAL A 298 -18.70 -4.59 -20.15
CA VAL A 298 -17.98 -4.63 -21.42
C VAL A 298 -18.60 -5.62 -22.39
N GLU A 299 -19.36 -6.60 -21.88
CA GLU A 299 -20.04 -7.63 -22.69
C GLU A 299 -21.36 -8.03 -22.03
N ILE A 300 -22.42 -8.22 -22.82
CA ILE A 300 -23.72 -8.75 -22.40
C ILE A 300 -24.16 -9.83 -23.39
N GLU A 301 -24.51 -11.03 -22.91
CA GLU A 301 -24.92 -12.18 -23.72
C GLU A 301 -23.93 -12.45 -24.89
N GLY A 302 -22.61 -12.40 -24.58
CA GLY A 302 -21.56 -12.64 -25.56
C GLY A 302 -21.36 -11.51 -26.59
N ARG A 303 -22.07 -10.40 -26.47
CA ARG A 303 -21.96 -9.26 -27.40
C ARG A 303 -21.27 -8.08 -26.73
N PRO A 304 -20.24 -7.47 -27.37
CA PRO A 304 -19.60 -6.26 -26.86
C PRO A 304 -20.62 -5.15 -26.63
N LYS A 305 -20.70 -4.65 -25.39
CA LYS A 305 -21.59 -3.56 -24.99
C LYS A 305 -21.02 -2.81 -23.80
N ALA A 306 -20.94 -1.49 -23.86
CA ALA A 306 -20.50 -0.64 -22.77
C ALA A 306 -21.32 0.65 -22.73
N LYS A 307 -21.28 1.33 -21.58
CA LYS A 307 -21.85 2.69 -21.45
C LYS A 307 -20.98 3.70 -22.21
N ARG A 308 -21.56 4.88 -22.48
CA ARG A 308 -20.84 5.99 -23.10
C ARG A 308 -19.53 6.30 -22.33
N GLY A 309 -18.43 6.48 -23.06
CA GLY A 309 -17.12 6.80 -22.52
C GLY A 309 -16.28 5.57 -22.10
N LYS A 310 -16.80 4.35 -22.28
CA LYS A 310 -16.07 3.09 -22.03
C LYS A 310 -15.94 2.25 -23.30
N MET A 311 -14.82 1.54 -23.41
CA MET A 311 -14.59 0.61 -24.54
C MET A 311 -15.28 -0.71 -24.27
N SER A 312 -16.10 -1.17 -25.23
CA SER A 312 -16.79 -2.45 -25.17
C SER A 312 -15.89 -3.63 -25.57
N GLY A 313 -16.32 -4.84 -25.22
CA GLY A 313 -15.59 -6.08 -25.44
C GLY A 313 -14.57 -6.36 -24.31
N ARG A 314 -14.39 -7.65 -24.02
CA ARG A 314 -13.39 -8.09 -23.04
C ARG A 314 -11.98 -7.77 -23.54
N LYS A 315 -11.15 -7.22 -22.65
CA LYS A 315 -9.78 -6.81 -22.97
C LYS A 315 -8.77 -7.64 -22.21
N GLN A 316 -7.58 -7.79 -22.77
CA GLN A 316 -6.41 -8.35 -22.12
C GLN A 316 -5.32 -7.27 -22.08
N VAL A 317 -4.56 -7.25 -21.02
CA VAL A 317 -3.37 -6.42 -20.87
C VAL A 317 -2.14 -7.30 -21.02
N TYR A 318 -1.23 -6.89 -21.87
CA TYR A 318 0.03 -7.58 -22.13
C TYR A 318 1.20 -6.70 -21.71
N ILE A 319 2.12 -7.25 -20.92
CA ILE A 319 3.39 -6.60 -20.61
C ILE A 319 4.47 -7.09 -21.58
N GLN A 320 5.28 -6.17 -22.06
CA GLN A 320 6.44 -6.43 -22.93
C GLN A 320 7.73 -6.55 -22.10
N PRO A 321 8.81 -7.13 -22.66
CA PRO A 321 10.11 -7.22 -22.00
C PRO A 321 10.72 -5.86 -21.60
N ASP A 322 10.33 -4.77 -22.28
CA ASP A 322 10.73 -3.40 -21.94
C ASP A 322 9.85 -2.74 -20.86
N GLY A 323 8.87 -3.47 -20.33
CA GLY A 323 7.92 -2.99 -19.32
C GLY A 323 6.77 -2.17 -19.89
N SER A 324 6.64 -2.00 -21.20
CA SER A 324 5.49 -1.34 -21.82
C SER A 324 4.25 -2.25 -21.80
N HIS A 325 3.05 -1.65 -21.73
CA HIS A 325 1.79 -2.37 -21.71
C HIS A 325 0.98 -2.14 -22.98
N TYR A 326 0.29 -3.20 -23.45
CA TYR A 326 -0.68 -3.15 -24.53
C TYR A 326 -2.02 -3.68 -24.08
N VAL A 327 -3.09 -2.90 -24.30
CA VAL A 327 -4.47 -3.32 -24.05
C VAL A 327 -5.10 -3.70 -25.37
N LEU A 328 -5.48 -4.98 -25.52
CA LEU A 328 -6.08 -5.51 -26.74
C LEU A 328 -7.38 -6.25 -26.42
N PRO A 329 -8.36 -6.29 -27.34
CA PRO A 329 -9.49 -7.21 -27.23
C PRO A 329 -8.99 -8.66 -27.11
N VAL A 330 -9.63 -9.47 -26.26
CA VAL A 330 -9.26 -10.90 -26.09
C VAL A 330 -9.34 -11.72 -27.37
N SER A 331 -10.07 -11.25 -28.38
CA SER A 331 -10.14 -11.86 -29.72
C SER A 331 -8.91 -11.60 -30.58
N HIS A 332 -8.02 -10.69 -30.18
CA HIS A 332 -6.80 -10.37 -30.91
C HIS A 332 -5.66 -11.27 -30.46
N LYS A 333 -4.73 -11.54 -31.36
CA LYS A 333 -3.49 -12.26 -31.01
C LYS A 333 -2.66 -11.42 -30.03
N ALA A 334 -2.05 -12.11 -29.07
CA ALA A 334 -1.06 -11.49 -28.21
C ALA A 334 0.06 -10.85 -29.05
N PRO A 335 0.58 -9.70 -28.64
CA PRO A 335 1.74 -9.10 -29.30
C PRO A 335 2.95 -10.03 -29.13
N PRO A 336 3.92 -10.02 -30.06
CA PRO A 336 5.15 -10.81 -29.93
C PRO A 336 5.81 -10.56 -28.57
N ASN A 337 6.20 -11.62 -27.87
CA ASN A 337 6.80 -11.59 -26.53
C ASN A 337 5.92 -10.96 -25.41
N GLY A 338 4.66 -10.65 -25.70
CA GLY A 338 3.74 -10.11 -24.70
C GLY A 338 3.28 -11.18 -23.73
N ILE A 339 3.42 -10.92 -22.43
CA ILE A 339 2.92 -11.77 -21.34
C ILE A 339 1.57 -11.21 -20.89
N SER A 340 0.58 -12.09 -20.83
CA SER A 340 -0.77 -11.77 -20.36
C SER A 340 -0.78 -11.43 -18.88
N LEU A 341 -1.39 -10.31 -18.47
CA LEU A 341 -1.48 -9.90 -17.08
C LEU A 341 -2.80 -10.31 -16.40
N LEU A 342 -3.90 -10.45 -17.16
CA LEU A 342 -5.16 -10.95 -16.59
C LEU A 342 -5.15 -12.49 -16.65
N GLU A 343 -5.07 -13.12 -15.48
CA GLU A 343 -5.07 -14.56 -15.30
C GLU A 343 -6.34 -15.02 -14.59
N ARG A 344 -6.78 -16.26 -14.82
CA ARG A 344 -7.93 -16.85 -14.15
C ARG A 344 -7.60 -17.07 -12.68
N VAL A 345 -8.34 -16.42 -11.77
CA VAL A 345 -8.18 -16.52 -10.31
C VAL A 345 -9.36 -17.20 -9.64
N ILE A 346 -10.59 -17.06 -10.19
CA ILE A 346 -11.78 -17.80 -9.78
C ILE A 346 -12.39 -18.44 -11.04
N ASP A 347 -12.73 -19.72 -10.96
CA ASP A 347 -13.46 -20.43 -11.98
C ASP A 347 -14.77 -20.98 -11.41
N ASN A 348 -15.90 -20.42 -11.86
CA ASN A 348 -17.24 -20.77 -11.39
C ASN A 348 -17.32 -20.89 -9.85
N GLY A 349 -16.89 -19.86 -9.13
CA GLY A 349 -16.93 -19.76 -7.68
C GLY A 349 -15.80 -20.45 -6.94
N ARG A 350 -14.92 -21.17 -7.62
CA ARG A 350 -13.76 -21.84 -7.00
C ARG A 350 -12.50 -21.03 -7.23
N ILE A 351 -11.80 -20.71 -6.16
CA ILE A 351 -10.46 -20.10 -6.28
C ILE A 351 -9.51 -21.12 -6.91
N VAL A 352 -8.89 -20.77 -8.02
CA VAL A 352 -7.91 -21.60 -8.76
C VAL A 352 -6.50 -21.05 -8.69
N LEU A 353 -6.35 -19.76 -8.37
CA LEU A 353 -5.07 -19.12 -8.13
C LEU A 353 -5.21 -18.15 -6.96
N GLN A 354 -4.36 -18.30 -5.94
CA GLN A 354 -4.32 -17.41 -4.78
C GLN A 354 -3.28 -16.32 -4.97
N SER A 355 -3.52 -15.18 -4.34
CA SER A 355 -2.52 -14.11 -4.26
C SER A 355 -1.53 -14.40 -3.13
N ASP A 356 -0.25 -14.56 -3.47
CA ASP A 356 0.82 -14.70 -2.48
C ASP A 356 1.41 -13.33 -2.15
N LEU A 357 1.53 -13.05 -0.85
CA LEU A 357 1.99 -11.75 -0.34
C LEU A 357 3.46 -11.46 -0.68
N GLN A 358 4.31 -12.48 -0.63
CA GLN A 358 5.75 -12.32 -0.91
C GLN A 358 5.99 -12.15 -2.40
N GLU A 359 5.26 -12.89 -3.23
CA GLU A 359 5.31 -12.70 -4.68
C GLU A 359 4.80 -11.32 -5.10
N ALA A 360 3.71 -10.83 -4.48
CA ALA A 360 3.18 -9.49 -4.73
C ALA A 360 4.24 -8.41 -4.42
N ARG A 361 4.91 -8.53 -3.26
CA ARG A 361 6.02 -7.64 -2.89
C ARG A 361 7.20 -7.75 -3.87
N ALA A 362 7.59 -8.97 -4.26
CA ALA A 362 8.70 -9.21 -5.17
C ALA A 362 8.46 -8.53 -6.54
N ARG A 363 7.24 -8.61 -7.09
CA ARG A 363 6.89 -7.92 -8.35
C ARG A 363 7.09 -6.41 -8.25
N VAL A 364 6.65 -5.80 -7.17
CA VAL A 364 6.88 -4.37 -6.94
C VAL A 364 8.38 -4.09 -6.86
N ALA A 365 9.13 -4.86 -6.06
CA ALA A 365 10.57 -4.66 -5.87
C ALA A 365 11.35 -4.74 -7.19
N GLU A 366 11.07 -5.73 -8.03
CA GLU A 366 11.66 -5.88 -9.36
C GLU A 366 11.37 -4.67 -10.26
N THR A 367 10.11 -4.24 -10.30
CA THR A 367 9.73 -3.07 -11.11
C THR A 367 10.37 -1.79 -10.59
N LEU A 368 10.45 -1.58 -9.26
CA LEU A 368 11.12 -0.42 -8.68
C LEU A 368 12.63 -0.43 -8.94
N ALA A 369 13.27 -1.61 -8.95
CA ALA A 369 14.68 -1.75 -9.29
C ALA A 369 14.96 -1.31 -10.75
N LEU A 370 14.15 -1.76 -11.71
CA LEU A 370 14.24 -1.34 -13.11
C LEU A 370 14.06 0.18 -13.27
N ARG A 371 13.09 0.76 -12.58
CA ARG A 371 12.82 2.21 -12.62
C ARG A 371 13.93 3.03 -11.96
N ARG A 372 14.57 2.53 -10.90
CA ARG A 372 15.76 3.19 -10.30
C ARG A 372 16.94 3.24 -11.29
N SER A 373 17.17 2.15 -12.01
CA SER A 373 18.26 2.08 -13.01
C SER A 373 18.04 3.07 -14.16
N SER A 374 16.80 3.25 -14.62
CA SER A 374 16.49 4.24 -15.67
C SER A 374 16.63 5.69 -15.20
N LEU A 375 16.31 6.00 -13.94
CA LEU A 375 16.47 7.34 -13.37
C LEU A 375 17.95 7.72 -13.20
N SER A 376 18.83 6.77 -12.88
CA SER A 376 20.27 7.03 -12.73
C SER A 376 20.99 7.30 -14.05
N ILE A 377 20.46 6.83 -15.19
CA ILE A 377 21.02 7.07 -16.53
C ILE A 377 20.76 8.51 -17.02
N HIS A 378 19.70 9.14 -16.54
CA HIS A 378 19.32 10.51 -16.94
C HIS A 378 19.92 11.62 -16.05
N GLU A 379 20.58 11.27 -14.94
CA GLU A 379 21.24 12.23 -14.03
C GLU A 379 22.78 12.32 -14.23
N ASN A 380 23.35 11.50 -15.11
CA ASN A 380 24.77 11.57 -15.55
C ASN A 380 24.83 12.18 -16.96
#